data_e95bea69850b0fc55ce1df96f1d0e957
#
_entry.id   e95bea69850b0fc55ce1df96f1d0e957
#
_cell.length_a   1.000
_cell.length_b   1.000
_cell.length_c   1.000
_cell.angle_alpha   90.00
_cell.angle_beta   90.00
_cell.angle_gamma   90.00
#
_symmetry.space_group_name_H-M   'P 1'
#
loop_
_entity.id
_entity.type
_entity.pdbx_description
1 polymer ?
#
loop_
_entity_poly.entity_id
_entity_poly.type
_entity_poly.pdbx_seq_one_letter_code
_entity_poly.pdbx_strand_id
1 'polypeptide(L)'
;MKVGIVVFPGSNCDRDIFHVLTDVFDLEAEYFWHEKHLPSKIDAIILPGGFSYGDRLRAGVIAAHSPIISDVKSMAKKGVPVLGICNGFQILVESGLLPGVLLKNTTMNFMCKWINLIVQNNNTPFTNKLKQGQKIS
;
A
#
# COMPACT_ATOMS: atom_id res chain seq x y z
N MET A 1 4.03 -11.14 15.41
CA MET A 1 4.33 -10.41 14.15
C MET A 1 3.84 -8.99 14.32
N LYS A 2 4.74 -8.01 14.09
CA LYS A 2 4.44 -6.59 14.24
C LYS A 2 4.26 -5.94 12.86
N VAL A 3 3.10 -5.34 12.62
CA VAL A 3 2.75 -4.71 11.34
C VAL A 3 2.74 -3.19 11.50
N GLY A 4 3.47 -2.49 10.65
CA GLY A 4 3.45 -1.04 10.59
C GLY A 4 2.39 -0.53 9.61
N ILE A 5 1.51 0.34 10.07
CA ILE A 5 0.51 1.02 9.23
C ILE A 5 0.99 2.45 9.01
N VAL A 6 1.32 2.79 7.77
CA VAL A 6 1.80 4.14 7.43
C VAL A 6 0.61 5.05 7.17
N VAL A 7 0.54 6.15 7.91
CA VAL A 7 -0.58 7.11 7.83
C VAL A 7 -0.11 8.42 7.22
N PHE A 8 -0.84 8.88 6.20
CA PHE A 8 -0.64 10.17 5.53
C PHE A 8 -1.82 11.10 5.79
N PRO A 9 -1.67 12.41 5.63
CA PRO A 9 -2.81 13.32 5.59
C PRO A 9 -3.80 12.84 4.52
N GLY A 10 -5.05 12.52 4.92
CA GLY A 10 -6.08 11.98 4.02
C GLY A 10 -6.10 10.45 3.88
N SER A 11 -5.33 9.70 4.66
CA SER A 11 -5.59 8.26 4.85
C SER A 11 -6.95 8.07 5.51
N ASN A 12 -7.78 7.16 5.00
CA ASN A 12 -9.13 6.95 5.52
C ASN A 12 -9.34 5.53 6.08
N CYS A 13 -8.66 4.53 5.51
CA CYS A 13 -8.85 3.11 5.86
C CYS A 13 -7.78 2.58 6.83
N ASP A 14 -7.04 3.45 7.48
CA ASP A 14 -6.02 3.08 8.47
C ASP A 14 -6.62 2.37 9.68
N ARG A 15 -7.79 2.85 10.16
CA ARG A 15 -8.51 2.24 11.28
C ARG A 15 -9.09 0.87 10.93
N ASP A 16 -9.61 0.71 9.71
CA ASP A 16 -10.14 -0.58 9.27
C ASP A 16 -9.02 -1.63 9.21
N ILE A 17 -7.85 -1.24 8.70
CA ILE A 17 -6.68 -2.12 8.67
C ILE A 17 -6.23 -2.48 10.09
N PHE A 18 -6.16 -1.50 10.99
CA PHE A 18 -5.78 -1.73 12.37
C PHE A 18 -6.73 -2.74 13.03
N HIS A 19 -8.05 -2.51 12.93
CA HIS A 19 -9.08 -3.41 13.45
C HIS A 19 -8.92 -4.84 12.89
N VAL A 20 -8.76 -4.98 11.57
CA VAL A 20 -8.58 -6.31 10.95
C VAL A 20 -7.32 -7.00 11.47
N LEU A 21 -6.22 -6.27 11.61
CA LEU A 21 -4.96 -6.86 12.10
C LEU A 21 -5.07 -7.28 13.57
N THR A 22 -5.63 -6.42 14.44
CA THR A 22 -5.68 -6.68 15.88
C THR A 22 -6.84 -7.59 16.28
N ASP A 23 -8.04 -7.30 15.82
CA ASP A 23 -9.25 -7.93 16.35
C ASP A 23 -9.65 -9.18 15.55
N VAL A 24 -9.23 -9.30 14.29
CA VAL A 24 -9.53 -10.48 13.46
C VAL A 24 -8.34 -11.44 13.37
N PHE A 25 -7.13 -10.92 13.21
CA PHE A 25 -5.92 -11.74 13.03
C PHE A 25 -5.04 -11.88 14.28
N ASP A 26 -5.37 -11.19 15.38
CA ASP A 26 -4.60 -11.19 16.64
C ASP A 26 -3.11 -10.86 16.41
N LEU A 27 -2.85 -9.83 15.60
CA LEU A 27 -1.51 -9.36 15.28
C LEU A 27 -1.22 -8.04 15.98
N GLU A 28 0.04 -7.80 16.29
CA GLU A 28 0.49 -6.49 16.78
C GLU A 28 0.52 -5.49 15.62
N ALA A 29 -0.20 -4.37 15.75
CA ALA A 29 -0.23 -3.30 14.75
C ALA A 29 0.10 -1.95 15.40
N GLU A 30 0.81 -1.09 14.66
CA GLU A 30 1.17 0.26 15.11
C GLU A 30 1.08 1.25 13.95
N TYR A 31 0.55 2.47 14.27
CA TYR A 31 0.48 3.57 13.31
C TYR A 31 1.79 4.35 13.26
N PHE A 32 2.23 4.66 12.05
CA PHE A 32 3.39 5.52 11.78
C PHE A 32 2.99 6.69 10.91
N TRP A 33 3.05 7.88 11.48
CA TRP A 33 2.80 9.11 10.76
C TRP A 33 3.92 9.39 9.74
N HIS A 34 3.56 9.83 8.55
CA HIS A 34 4.43 9.94 7.38
C HIS A 34 5.72 10.78 7.56
N GLU A 35 5.78 11.64 8.58
CA GLU A 35 6.96 12.44 8.91
C GLU A 35 7.93 11.72 9.85
N LYS A 36 7.51 10.61 10.45
CA LYS A 36 8.33 9.82 11.37
C LYS A 36 9.10 8.74 10.64
N HIS A 37 10.09 8.18 11.32
CA HIS A 37 10.83 7.02 10.86
C HIS A 37 10.20 5.71 11.35
N LEU A 38 10.34 4.65 10.54
CA LEU A 38 9.96 3.30 10.95
C LEU A 38 11.04 2.71 11.86
N PRO A 39 10.65 2.01 12.95
CA PRO A 39 11.61 1.29 13.77
C PRO A 39 12.17 0.09 13.00
N SER A 40 13.38 -0.33 13.37
CA SER A 40 14.09 -1.42 12.69
C SER A 40 13.42 -2.79 12.80
N LYS A 41 12.52 -2.97 13.77
CA LYS A 41 11.82 -4.24 14.03
C LYS A 41 10.35 -4.16 13.61
N ILE A 42 10.11 -4.17 12.32
CA ILE A 42 8.79 -4.30 11.69
C ILE A 42 8.83 -5.54 10.78
N ASP A 43 7.83 -6.40 10.90
CA ASP A 43 7.75 -7.64 10.13
C ASP A 43 7.00 -7.48 8.80
N ALA A 44 6.08 -6.51 8.72
CA ALA A 44 5.37 -6.15 7.50
C ALA A 44 4.91 -4.68 7.56
N ILE A 45 4.68 -4.08 6.40
CA ILE A 45 4.24 -2.69 6.27
C ILE A 45 2.98 -2.64 5.42
N ILE A 46 1.98 -1.85 5.84
CA ILE A 46 0.77 -1.60 5.05
C ILE A 46 0.61 -0.10 4.81
N LEU A 47 0.38 0.25 3.55
CA LEU A 47 -0.05 1.58 3.13
C LEU A 47 -1.56 1.52 2.87
N PRO A 48 -2.39 2.20 3.68
CA PRO A 48 -3.83 2.12 3.61
C PRO A 48 -4.44 2.85 2.41
N GLY A 49 -5.72 2.60 2.20
CA GLY A 49 -6.55 3.37 1.28
C GLY A 49 -6.91 4.75 1.81
N GLY A 50 -7.38 5.60 0.91
CA GLY A 50 -7.79 6.97 1.20
C GLY A 50 -7.53 7.89 0.02
N PHE A 51 -7.34 9.17 0.33
CA PHE A 51 -7.03 10.23 -0.62
C PHE A 51 -5.87 11.06 -0.09
N SER A 52 -4.68 10.47 -0.03
CA SER A 52 -3.50 11.12 0.54
C SER A 52 -3.25 12.49 -0.11
N TYR A 53 -3.17 13.53 0.73
CA TYR A 53 -3.06 14.93 0.30
C TYR A 53 -4.16 15.38 -0.67
N GLY A 54 -5.37 14.74 -0.62
CA GLY A 54 -6.49 15.05 -1.50
C GLY A 54 -6.23 14.75 -2.97
N ASP A 55 -5.34 13.81 -3.28
CA ASP A 55 -4.91 13.42 -4.64
C ASP A 55 -4.45 14.61 -5.50
N ARG A 56 -3.95 15.67 -4.87
CA ARG A 56 -3.42 16.85 -5.56
C ARG A 56 -2.27 16.45 -6.47
N LEU A 57 -2.18 17.05 -7.65
CA LEU A 57 -1.29 16.73 -8.76
C LEU A 57 -1.64 15.37 -9.38
N ARG A 58 -1.46 14.28 -8.66
CA ARG A 58 -1.77 12.91 -9.05
C ARG A 58 -1.89 12.06 -7.79
N ALA A 59 -2.77 11.07 -7.81
CA ALA A 59 -3.03 10.19 -6.66
C ALA A 59 -1.72 9.55 -6.15
N GLY A 60 -1.45 9.73 -4.87
CA GLY A 60 -0.29 9.15 -4.19
C GLY A 60 1.05 9.85 -4.42
N VAL A 61 1.19 10.77 -5.40
CA VAL A 61 2.49 11.36 -5.76
C VAL A 61 3.12 12.16 -4.61
N ILE A 62 2.37 12.96 -3.89
CA ILE A 62 2.92 13.76 -2.79
C ILE A 62 3.32 12.83 -1.64
N ALA A 63 2.48 11.85 -1.29
CA ALA A 63 2.78 10.86 -0.27
C ALA A 63 4.04 10.03 -0.61
N ALA A 64 4.27 9.72 -1.89
CA ALA A 64 5.46 9.00 -2.35
C ALA A 64 6.79 9.74 -2.08
N HIS A 65 6.73 11.04 -1.79
CA HIS A 65 7.90 11.86 -1.43
C HIS A 65 7.99 12.14 0.09
N SER A 66 7.10 11.57 0.89
CA SER A 66 7.15 11.72 2.35
C SER A 66 8.38 11.02 2.94
N PRO A 67 8.95 11.53 4.05
CA PRO A 67 10.16 10.99 4.69
C PRO A 67 10.10 9.49 4.94
N ILE A 68 8.99 8.98 5.47
CA ILE A 68 8.79 7.56 5.81
C ILE A 68 8.97 6.62 4.61
N ILE A 69 8.73 7.09 3.37
CA ILE A 69 8.86 6.26 2.16
C ILE A 69 10.32 5.82 1.93
N SER A 70 11.29 6.59 2.39
CA SER A 70 12.69 6.17 2.35
C SER A 70 12.93 4.92 3.20
N ASP A 71 12.30 4.85 4.36
CA ASP A 71 12.38 3.70 5.26
C ASP A 71 11.63 2.49 4.69
N VAL A 72 10.42 2.72 4.15
CA VAL A 72 9.64 1.67 3.45
C VAL A 72 10.47 1.06 2.32
N LYS A 73 11.11 1.88 1.48
CA LYS A 73 12.00 1.39 0.40
C LYS A 73 13.19 0.60 0.94
N SER A 74 13.82 1.08 2.00
CA SER A 74 14.95 0.40 2.64
C SER A 74 14.54 -0.96 3.21
N MET A 75 13.39 -1.03 3.88
CA MET A 75 12.86 -2.26 4.46
C MET A 75 12.40 -3.25 3.39
N ALA A 76 11.72 -2.79 2.34
CA ALA A 76 11.35 -3.61 1.20
C ALA A 76 12.57 -4.27 0.53
N LYS A 77 13.67 -3.53 0.35
CA LYS A 77 14.95 -4.07 -0.16
C LYS A 77 15.55 -5.15 0.75
N LYS A 78 15.25 -5.11 2.04
CA LYS A 78 15.67 -6.12 3.03
C LYS A 78 14.72 -7.32 3.10
N GLY A 79 13.67 -7.34 2.26
CA GLY A 79 12.69 -8.42 2.18
C GLY A 79 11.49 -8.27 3.11
N VAL A 80 11.31 -7.12 3.77
CA VAL A 80 10.08 -6.86 4.55
C VAL A 80 8.91 -6.72 3.59
N PRO A 81 7.83 -7.52 3.74
CA PRO A 81 6.64 -7.41 2.91
C PRO A 81 5.97 -6.04 3.02
N VAL A 82 5.62 -5.45 1.89
CA VAL A 82 4.91 -4.18 1.82
C VAL A 82 3.63 -4.36 1.01
N LEU A 83 2.48 -4.05 1.62
CA LEU A 83 1.16 -4.10 0.98
C LEU A 83 0.61 -2.69 0.81
N GLY A 84 0.24 -2.33 -0.41
CA GLY A 84 -0.47 -1.08 -0.70
C GLY A 84 -1.91 -1.38 -1.14
N ILE A 85 -2.89 -0.76 -0.48
CA ILE A 85 -4.31 -0.95 -0.76
C ILE A 85 -4.88 0.34 -1.35
N CYS A 86 -5.53 0.29 -2.51
CA CYS A 86 -6.13 1.44 -3.18
C CYS A 86 -5.13 2.61 -3.31
N ASN A 87 -5.29 3.70 -2.57
CA ASN A 87 -4.34 4.82 -2.57
C ASN A 87 -2.93 4.39 -2.12
N GLY A 88 -2.81 3.43 -1.21
CA GLY A 88 -1.51 2.84 -0.85
C GLY A 88 -0.82 2.15 -2.03
N PHE A 89 -1.56 1.45 -2.89
CA PHE A 89 -1.03 0.90 -4.15
C PHE A 89 -0.52 2.03 -5.07
N GLN A 90 -1.28 3.12 -5.18
CA GLN A 90 -0.87 4.28 -5.98
C GLN A 90 0.44 4.89 -5.46
N ILE A 91 0.60 4.99 -4.14
CA ILE A 91 1.84 5.45 -3.51
C ILE A 91 3.01 4.51 -3.83
N LEU A 92 2.79 3.18 -3.82
CA LEU A 92 3.84 2.22 -4.17
C LEU A 92 4.30 2.38 -5.63
N VAL A 93 3.38 2.62 -6.56
CA VAL A 93 3.72 2.89 -7.97
C VAL A 93 4.48 4.21 -8.10
N GLU A 94 3.96 5.30 -7.52
CA GLU A 94 4.58 6.62 -7.60
C GLU A 94 5.96 6.68 -6.90
N SER A 95 6.17 5.86 -5.89
CA SER A 95 7.47 5.73 -5.22
C SER A 95 8.46 4.84 -5.96
N GLY A 96 8.05 4.12 -7.00
CA GLY A 96 8.87 3.18 -7.75
C GLY A 96 9.11 1.84 -7.02
N LEU A 97 8.32 1.52 -5.99
CA LEU A 97 8.31 0.19 -5.34
C LEU A 97 7.57 -0.84 -6.17
N LEU A 98 6.61 -0.43 -6.97
CA LEU A 98 5.95 -1.24 -7.98
C LEU A 98 6.23 -0.67 -9.36
N PRO A 99 6.35 -1.52 -10.40
CA PRO A 99 6.51 -1.08 -11.76
C PRO A 99 5.21 -0.46 -12.31
N GLY A 100 5.34 0.45 -13.26
CA GLY A 100 4.22 1.06 -13.95
C GLY A 100 4.10 2.56 -13.74
N VAL A 101 3.08 3.14 -14.32
CA VAL A 101 2.74 4.57 -14.24
C VAL A 101 1.24 4.70 -14.09
N LEU A 102 0.81 5.62 -13.25
CA LEU A 102 -0.61 5.95 -13.07
C LEU A 102 -1.02 7.06 -14.03
N LEU A 103 -2.10 6.83 -14.76
CA LEU A 103 -2.71 7.78 -15.67
C LEU A 103 -4.14 8.09 -15.20
N LYS A 104 -4.64 9.27 -15.56
CA LYS A 104 -6.05 9.60 -15.37
C LYS A 104 -6.91 8.69 -16.25
N ASN A 105 -8.08 8.32 -15.75
CA ASN A 105 -9.06 7.60 -16.57
C ASN A 105 -9.41 8.38 -17.84
N THR A 106 -9.55 7.68 -18.95
CA THR A 106 -9.92 8.31 -20.23
C THR A 106 -11.26 9.05 -20.18
N THR A 107 -12.16 8.60 -19.31
CA THR A 107 -13.44 9.25 -19.03
C THR A 107 -13.35 10.47 -18.11
N MET A 108 -12.17 10.75 -17.54
CA MET A 108 -11.92 11.77 -16.50
C MET A 108 -12.80 11.61 -15.24
N ASN A 109 -13.50 10.49 -15.10
CA ASN A 109 -14.38 10.19 -13.96
C ASN A 109 -13.90 8.96 -13.20
N PHE A 110 -14.25 8.88 -11.93
CA PHE A 110 -14.05 7.69 -11.13
C PHE A 110 -14.90 6.55 -11.70
N MET A 111 -14.30 5.37 -11.88
CA MET A 111 -14.97 4.19 -12.41
C MET A 111 -15.06 3.12 -11.33
N CYS A 112 -16.29 2.86 -10.86
CA CYS A 112 -16.57 1.79 -9.91
C CYS A 112 -17.26 0.62 -10.65
N LYS A 113 -16.52 -0.45 -10.92
CA LYS A 113 -17.03 -1.65 -11.60
C LYS A 113 -16.21 -2.88 -11.24
N TRP A 114 -16.81 -4.04 -11.34
CA TRP A 114 -16.07 -5.31 -11.26
C TRP A 114 -15.11 -5.44 -12.43
N ILE A 115 -13.90 -5.85 -12.15
CA ILE A 115 -12.84 -6.07 -13.14
C ILE A 115 -12.17 -7.42 -12.89
N ASN A 116 -11.64 -8.00 -13.95
CA ASN A 116 -10.77 -9.16 -13.82
C ASN A 116 -9.32 -8.71 -13.68
N LEU A 117 -8.63 -9.24 -12.68
CA LEU A 117 -7.20 -9.09 -12.51
C LEU A 117 -6.48 -10.35 -13.00
N ILE A 118 -5.25 -10.18 -13.49
CA ILE A 118 -4.38 -11.27 -13.88
C ILE A 118 -3.16 -11.28 -12.98
N VAL A 119 -2.90 -12.41 -12.34
CA VAL A 119 -1.73 -12.60 -11.50
C VAL A 119 -0.47 -12.57 -12.37
N GLN A 120 0.32 -11.50 -12.28
CA GLN A 120 1.56 -11.35 -13.03
C GLN A 120 2.75 -12.04 -12.35
N ASN A 121 2.78 -12.01 -11.02
CA ASN A 121 3.85 -12.59 -10.22
C ASN A 121 3.24 -13.34 -9.03
N ASN A 122 3.67 -14.58 -8.82
CA ASN A 122 3.26 -15.41 -7.70
C ASN A 122 4.40 -15.67 -6.69
N ASN A 123 5.53 -14.98 -6.82
CA ASN A 123 6.68 -15.10 -5.91
C ASN A 123 6.64 -14.08 -4.76
N THR A 124 5.46 -13.60 -4.40
CA THR A 124 5.29 -12.68 -3.27
C THR A 124 4.50 -13.36 -2.14
N PRO A 125 4.64 -12.92 -0.89
CA PRO A 125 3.84 -13.44 0.23
C PRO A 125 2.32 -13.33 -0.01
N PHE A 126 1.91 -12.35 -0.82
CA PHE A 126 0.49 -12.05 -1.08
C PHE A 126 -0.11 -12.87 -2.23
N THR A 127 0.73 -13.45 -3.08
CA THR A 127 0.29 -14.14 -4.32
C THR A 127 0.79 -15.57 -4.43
N ASN A 128 1.57 -16.07 -3.48
CA ASN A 128 2.23 -17.38 -3.53
C ASN A 128 1.28 -18.59 -3.59
N LYS A 129 0.02 -18.42 -3.24
CA LYS A 129 -1.03 -19.45 -3.36
C LYS A 129 -1.79 -19.40 -4.69
N LEU A 130 -1.48 -18.42 -5.55
CA LEU A 130 -2.10 -18.24 -6.86
C LEU A 130 -1.18 -18.73 -7.98
N LYS A 131 -1.75 -19.02 -9.14
CA LYS A 131 -0.96 -19.39 -10.34
C LYS A 131 -0.70 -18.14 -11.18
N GLN A 132 0.51 -18.03 -11.75
CA GLN A 132 0.80 -16.99 -12.72
C GLN A 132 -0.15 -17.10 -13.93
N GLY A 133 -0.70 -16.00 -14.38
CA GLY A 133 -1.73 -15.94 -15.42
C GLY A 133 -3.16 -16.24 -14.93
N GLN A 134 -3.36 -16.60 -13.66
CA GLN A 134 -4.67 -16.83 -13.10
C GLN A 134 -5.48 -15.53 -13.10
N LYS A 135 -6.75 -15.63 -13.54
CA LYS A 135 -7.73 -14.54 -13.39
C LYS A 135 -8.38 -14.62 -12.02
N ILE A 136 -8.52 -13.47 -11.39
CA ILE A 136 -9.24 -13.26 -10.13
C ILE A 136 -10.18 -12.06 -10.30
N SER A 137 -11.31 -12.05 -9.61
CA SER A 137 -12.33 -10.97 -9.62
C SER A 137 -12.74 -10.61 -8.21
#